data_839dee2cafd669e733c93f1c4a2122ba
#
_entry.id   839dee2cafd669e733c93f1c4a2122ba
#
_cell.length_a   1.000
_cell.length_b   1.000
_cell.length_c   1.000
_cell.angle_alpha   90.00
_cell.angle_beta   90.00
_cell.angle_gamma   90.00
#
_symmetry.space_group_name_H-M   'P 1'
#
loop_
_entity.id
_entity.type
_entity.pdbx_description
1 polymer ?
#
loop_
_entity_poly.entity_id
_entity_poly.type
_entity_poly.pdbx_seq_one_letter_code
_entity_poly.pdbx_strand_id
1 'polypeptide(L)'
;MIYVSRRLIITCLLLLIACVMAGVWGLRSGAVTLETSQVFAALMGAAPRSMTMVVTEWRLPRVLMALLIGAALGVSGAIFQSLMRNPLGSPDVMGFNTGAWSGVLVAMVLFGQDLTAIALAAMVGGIVTSLLVWLLAWRNGIDTFRLIIIGIGVRAMLVAFNTWLLLKASLETALTAGLWNAGSLNGLTWAKTSPSAPIIILMLIAAALLVRRMRLLEMGDDTACALGVSVERSRLLMMLVAVVLTAAATALAGPISFIALVAPHIARRISGTARWGLTQAALCGALLLLAADLCAQQLFMPYQLPVGVVTVSLGGIYLIVLLIQESRKK
;
A
#
# COMPACT_ATOMS: atom_id res chain seq x y z
N MET A 1 -2.05 31.91 0.38
CA MET A 1 -3.28 31.34 -0.25
C MET A 1 -2.87 30.15 -1.09
N ILE A 2 -3.34 28.95 -0.78
CA ILE A 2 -3.03 27.76 -1.60
C ILE A 2 -4.02 27.77 -2.77
N TYR A 3 -3.56 28.15 -3.95
CA TYR A 3 -4.37 28.04 -5.16
C TYR A 3 -4.61 26.54 -5.45
N VAL A 4 -5.78 26.06 -5.07
CA VAL A 4 -6.23 24.71 -5.43
C VAL A 4 -6.87 24.83 -6.81
N SER A 5 -6.24 24.22 -7.84
CA SER A 5 -6.79 24.28 -9.19
C SER A 5 -8.16 23.59 -9.25
N ARG A 6 -9.11 24.14 -9.99
CA ARG A 6 -10.45 23.53 -10.21
C ARG A 6 -10.32 22.07 -10.70
N ARG A 7 -9.37 21.80 -11.55
CA ARG A 7 -9.09 20.46 -12.07
C ARG A 7 -8.75 19.47 -10.94
N LEU A 8 -7.99 19.91 -9.94
CA LEU A 8 -7.61 19.10 -8.78
C LEU A 8 -8.83 18.71 -7.93
N ILE A 9 -9.73 19.67 -7.67
CA ILE A 9 -10.96 19.40 -6.91
C ILE A 9 -11.85 18.42 -7.69
N ILE A 10 -12.05 18.65 -8.99
CA ILE A 10 -12.84 17.77 -9.85
C ILE A 10 -12.27 16.35 -9.86
N THR A 11 -10.95 16.21 -10.01
CA THR A 11 -10.30 14.89 -9.99
C THR A 11 -10.51 14.17 -8.66
N CYS A 12 -10.36 14.87 -7.52
CA CYS A 12 -10.61 14.28 -6.20
C CYS A 12 -12.08 13.84 -6.03
N LEU A 13 -13.03 14.66 -6.48
CA LEU A 13 -14.45 14.32 -6.43
C LEU A 13 -14.77 13.10 -7.31
N LEU A 14 -14.25 13.05 -8.53
CA LEU A 14 -14.46 11.91 -9.43
C LEU A 14 -13.86 10.63 -8.86
N LEU A 15 -12.65 10.69 -8.29
CA LEU A 15 -12.03 9.54 -7.63
C LEU A 15 -12.83 9.08 -6.41
N LEU A 16 -13.33 10.02 -5.59
CA LEU A 16 -14.17 9.70 -4.44
C LEU A 16 -15.47 9.02 -4.86
N ILE A 17 -16.17 9.57 -5.88
CA ILE A 17 -17.38 8.97 -6.44
C ILE A 17 -17.08 7.55 -6.95
N ALA A 18 -15.97 7.38 -7.69
CA ALA A 18 -15.55 6.08 -8.19
C ALA A 18 -15.27 5.08 -7.05
N CYS A 19 -14.63 5.51 -5.96
CA CYS A 19 -14.40 4.69 -4.76
C CYS A 19 -15.73 4.25 -4.12
N VAL A 20 -16.70 5.16 -4.00
CA VAL A 20 -18.03 4.85 -3.45
C VAL A 20 -18.78 3.86 -4.36
N MET A 21 -18.78 4.11 -5.66
CA MET A 21 -19.42 3.20 -6.63
C MET A 21 -18.79 1.81 -6.62
N ALA A 22 -17.47 1.73 -6.65
CA ALA A 22 -16.74 0.47 -6.54
C ALA A 22 -16.99 -0.23 -5.19
N GLY A 23 -17.11 0.54 -4.10
CA GLY A 23 -17.46 0.03 -2.77
C GLY A 23 -18.84 -0.60 -2.74
N VAL A 24 -19.86 0.10 -3.28
CA VAL A 24 -21.22 -0.44 -3.41
C VAL A 24 -21.23 -1.71 -4.29
N TRP A 25 -20.49 -1.68 -5.40
CA TRP A 25 -20.32 -2.87 -6.24
C TRP A 25 -19.70 -4.04 -5.45
N GLY A 26 -18.67 -3.79 -4.66
CA GLY A 26 -18.01 -4.81 -3.81
C GLY A 26 -18.95 -5.40 -2.76
N LEU A 27 -19.85 -4.59 -2.18
CA LEU A 27 -20.85 -5.08 -1.23
C LEU A 27 -21.95 -5.92 -1.91
N ARG A 28 -22.23 -5.67 -3.18
CA ARG A 28 -23.19 -6.45 -3.98
C ARG A 28 -22.60 -7.76 -4.48
N SER A 29 -21.35 -7.75 -4.88
CA SER A 29 -20.66 -8.85 -5.55
C SER A 29 -20.17 -9.91 -4.55
N GLY A 30 -20.17 -11.17 -4.96
CA GLY A 30 -19.69 -12.30 -4.18
C GLY A 30 -20.32 -13.61 -4.67
N ALA A 31 -20.17 -14.70 -3.91
CA ALA A 31 -20.77 -15.99 -4.25
C ALA A 31 -22.29 -15.92 -4.46
N VAL A 32 -22.95 -15.01 -3.74
CA VAL A 32 -24.35 -14.64 -3.94
C VAL A 32 -24.40 -13.16 -4.29
N THR A 33 -24.94 -12.81 -5.44
CA THR A 33 -25.15 -11.42 -5.86
C THR A 33 -26.37 -10.85 -5.13
N LEU A 34 -26.20 -9.66 -4.54
CA LEU A 34 -27.26 -8.95 -3.83
C LEU A 34 -27.72 -7.73 -4.64
N GLU A 35 -28.99 -7.38 -4.54
CA GLU A 35 -29.48 -6.12 -5.06
C GLU A 35 -29.03 -4.94 -4.18
N THR A 36 -28.95 -3.74 -4.76
CA THR A 36 -28.54 -2.55 -4.02
C THR A 36 -29.48 -2.25 -2.84
N SER A 37 -30.78 -2.45 -3.03
CA SER A 37 -31.81 -2.33 -1.99
C SER A 37 -31.56 -3.26 -0.80
N GLN A 38 -31.18 -4.51 -1.08
CA GLN A 38 -30.85 -5.52 -0.07
C GLN A 38 -29.58 -5.17 0.72
N VAL A 39 -28.56 -4.63 0.04
CA VAL A 39 -27.34 -4.16 0.70
C VAL A 39 -27.65 -3.02 1.66
N PHE A 40 -28.44 -2.02 1.24
CA PHE A 40 -28.86 -0.93 2.15
C PHE A 40 -29.72 -1.43 3.31
N ALA A 41 -30.67 -2.34 3.06
CA ALA A 41 -31.47 -2.94 4.11
C ALA A 41 -30.59 -3.70 5.13
N ALA A 42 -29.55 -4.43 4.65
CA ALA A 42 -28.62 -5.13 5.51
C ALA A 42 -27.77 -4.15 6.37
N LEU A 43 -27.29 -3.06 5.79
CA LEU A 43 -26.55 -2.02 6.51
C LEU A 43 -27.40 -1.31 7.59
N MET A 44 -28.71 -1.20 7.36
CA MET A 44 -29.67 -0.62 8.32
C MET A 44 -30.21 -1.66 9.32
N GLY A 45 -29.79 -2.93 9.24
CA GLY A 45 -30.29 -4.00 10.10
C GLY A 45 -31.73 -4.45 9.79
N ALA A 46 -32.29 -4.04 8.65
CA ALA A 46 -33.65 -4.35 8.21
C ALA A 46 -33.73 -5.60 7.30
N ALA A 47 -32.61 -6.29 7.04
CA ALA A 47 -32.53 -7.51 6.26
C ALA A 47 -32.52 -8.77 7.14
N PRO A 48 -32.77 -9.98 6.57
CA PRO A 48 -32.59 -11.24 7.30
C PRO A 48 -31.18 -11.35 7.90
N ARG A 49 -31.08 -11.96 9.10
CA ARG A 49 -29.83 -12.07 9.87
C ARG A 49 -28.66 -12.63 9.06
N SER A 50 -28.89 -13.64 8.26
CA SER A 50 -27.87 -14.25 7.39
C SER A 50 -27.31 -13.27 6.37
N MET A 51 -28.16 -12.47 5.74
CA MET A 51 -27.78 -11.44 4.77
C MET A 51 -27.04 -10.28 5.45
N THR A 52 -27.54 -9.81 6.59
CA THR A 52 -26.88 -8.79 7.40
C THR A 52 -25.46 -9.25 7.75
N MET A 53 -25.31 -10.48 8.26
CA MET A 53 -23.98 -11.02 8.59
C MET A 53 -23.02 -11.05 7.39
N VAL A 54 -23.48 -11.48 6.22
CA VAL A 54 -22.64 -11.50 5.00
C VAL A 54 -22.19 -10.10 4.61
N VAL A 55 -23.09 -9.12 4.69
CA VAL A 55 -22.78 -7.75 4.29
C VAL A 55 -21.90 -7.06 5.34
N THR A 56 -22.26 -7.12 6.63
CA THR A 56 -21.61 -6.31 7.67
C THR A 56 -20.33 -6.95 8.22
N GLU A 57 -20.26 -8.31 8.30
CA GLU A 57 -19.12 -8.97 8.93
C GLU A 57 -18.08 -9.49 7.93
N TRP A 58 -18.47 -9.75 6.68
CA TRP A 58 -17.55 -10.31 5.70
C TRP A 58 -17.19 -9.34 4.57
N ARG A 59 -18.22 -8.69 3.93
CA ARG A 59 -17.97 -7.83 2.77
C ARG A 59 -17.53 -6.43 3.16
N LEU A 60 -18.18 -5.85 4.14
CA LEU A 60 -17.89 -4.48 4.57
C LEU A 60 -16.45 -4.31 5.09
N PRO A 61 -15.93 -5.18 5.99
CA PRO A 61 -14.53 -5.08 6.42
C PRO A 61 -13.57 -5.18 5.24
N ARG A 62 -13.80 -6.11 4.31
CA ARG A 62 -12.96 -6.30 3.11
C ARG A 62 -12.93 -5.06 2.23
N VAL A 63 -14.09 -4.49 1.90
CA VAL A 63 -14.19 -3.29 1.06
C VAL A 63 -13.55 -2.08 1.74
N LEU A 64 -13.84 -1.85 3.03
CA LEU A 64 -13.25 -0.73 3.77
C LEU A 64 -11.73 -0.88 3.90
N MET A 65 -11.24 -2.10 4.16
CA MET A 65 -9.81 -2.34 4.23
C MET A 65 -9.12 -2.23 2.87
N ALA A 66 -9.75 -2.67 1.78
CA ALA A 66 -9.22 -2.44 0.44
C ALA A 66 -9.02 -0.94 0.16
N LEU A 67 -10.01 -0.11 0.51
CA LEU A 67 -9.90 1.35 0.38
C LEU A 67 -8.81 1.93 1.29
N LEU A 68 -8.77 1.52 2.55
CA LEU A 68 -7.83 2.06 3.55
C LEU A 68 -6.39 1.64 3.27
N ILE A 69 -6.15 0.37 2.95
CA ILE A 69 -4.83 -0.16 2.58
C ILE A 69 -4.37 0.47 1.26
N GLY A 70 -5.26 0.57 0.28
CA GLY A 70 -4.96 1.23 -0.99
C GLY A 70 -4.57 2.69 -0.81
N ALA A 71 -5.29 3.43 0.05
CA ALA A 71 -4.95 4.81 0.41
C ALA A 71 -3.59 4.90 1.10
N ALA A 72 -3.31 4.00 2.05
CA ALA A 72 -2.03 3.94 2.76
C ALA A 72 -0.86 3.72 1.80
N LEU A 73 -0.97 2.74 0.91
CA LEU A 73 0.06 2.45 -0.10
C LEU A 73 0.23 3.60 -1.10
N GLY A 74 -0.88 4.22 -1.55
CA GLY A 74 -0.82 5.39 -2.44
C GLY A 74 -0.11 6.58 -1.80
N VAL A 75 -0.40 6.88 -0.53
CA VAL A 75 0.28 7.95 0.22
C VAL A 75 1.74 7.62 0.47
N SER A 76 2.04 6.39 0.92
CA SER A 76 3.41 5.94 1.13
C SER A 76 4.23 6.08 -0.16
N GLY A 77 3.68 5.62 -1.29
CA GLY A 77 4.33 5.78 -2.60
C GLY A 77 4.59 7.23 -2.98
N ALA A 78 3.61 8.12 -2.79
CA ALA A 78 3.76 9.54 -3.07
C ALA A 78 4.87 10.19 -2.23
N ILE A 79 4.96 9.82 -0.94
CA ILE A 79 6.04 10.28 -0.05
C ILE A 79 7.40 9.78 -0.56
N PHE A 80 7.53 8.49 -0.90
CA PHE A 80 8.79 7.94 -1.41
C PHE A 80 9.20 8.57 -2.73
N GLN A 81 8.25 8.77 -3.66
CA GLN A 81 8.53 9.44 -4.94
C GLN A 81 8.98 10.89 -4.76
N SER A 82 8.40 11.60 -3.81
CA SER A 82 8.82 12.97 -3.44
C SER A 82 10.21 12.97 -2.80
N LEU A 83 10.47 12.08 -1.83
CA LEU A 83 11.76 11.97 -1.13
C LEU A 83 12.91 11.61 -2.06
N MET A 84 12.65 10.66 -2.98
CA MET A 84 13.64 10.21 -3.96
C MET A 84 13.73 11.12 -5.18
N ARG A 85 12.83 12.10 -5.32
CA ARG A 85 12.69 12.94 -6.53
C ARG A 85 12.65 12.09 -7.82
N ASN A 86 12.08 10.88 -7.69
CA ASN A 86 12.04 9.89 -8.74
C ASN A 86 10.63 9.27 -8.82
N PRO A 87 9.96 9.30 -9.98
CA PRO A 87 8.62 8.71 -10.14
C PRO A 87 8.58 7.19 -9.93
N LEU A 88 9.73 6.51 -9.96
CA LEU A 88 9.85 5.08 -9.70
C LEU A 88 10.18 4.76 -8.22
N GLY A 89 10.20 5.76 -7.35
CA GLY A 89 10.40 5.58 -5.91
C GLY A 89 9.24 4.83 -5.27
N SER A 90 9.55 3.80 -4.49
CA SER A 90 8.56 3.05 -3.71
C SER A 90 9.19 2.48 -2.43
N PRO A 91 8.40 2.12 -1.41
CA PRO A 91 8.90 1.45 -0.21
C PRO A 91 9.65 0.15 -0.52
N ASP A 92 9.30 -0.52 -1.63
CA ASP A 92 9.91 -1.77 -2.07
C ASP A 92 11.40 -1.62 -2.43
N VAL A 93 11.81 -0.43 -2.86
CA VAL A 93 13.23 -0.12 -3.15
C VAL A 93 14.09 -0.24 -1.91
N MET A 94 13.53 0.04 -0.72
CA MET A 94 14.22 -0.15 0.57
C MET A 94 14.17 -1.60 1.07
N GLY A 95 13.67 -2.53 0.28
CA GLY A 95 13.56 -3.94 0.67
C GLY A 95 12.51 -4.21 1.73
N PHE A 96 11.58 -3.27 1.98
CA PHE A 96 10.56 -3.39 3.03
C PHE A 96 9.77 -4.70 2.90
N ASN A 97 9.20 -4.99 1.73
CA ASN A 97 8.41 -6.20 1.51
C ASN A 97 9.23 -7.48 1.71
N THR A 98 10.50 -7.47 1.29
CA THR A 98 11.40 -8.61 1.48
C THR A 98 11.73 -8.82 2.96
N GLY A 99 11.95 -7.72 3.71
CA GLY A 99 12.16 -7.78 5.15
C GLY A 99 10.93 -8.24 5.92
N ALA A 100 9.75 -7.76 5.54
CA ALA A 100 8.48 -8.22 6.10
C ALA A 100 8.30 -9.74 5.86
N TRP A 101 8.59 -10.19 4.65
CA TRP A 101 8.60 -11.60 4.30
C TRP A 101 9.59 -12.43 5.13
N SER A 102 10.82 -11.93 5.34
CA SER A 102 11.80 -12.56 6.21
C SER A 102 11.29 -12.72 7.65
N GLY A 103 10.67 -11.67 8.19
CA GLY A 103 10.05 -11.69 9.51
C GLY A 103 8.96 -12.77 9.62
N VAL A 104 8.09 -12.85 8.63
CA VAL A 104 7.02 -13.85 8.57
C VAL A 104 7.56 -15.27 8.51
N LEU A 105 8.56 -15.52 7.66
CA LEU A 105 9.18 -16.84 7.57
C LEU A 105 9.81 -17.26 8.90
N VAL A 106 10.54 -16.35 9.55
CA VAL A 106 11.11 -16.61 10.89
C VAL A 106 10.00 -16.91 11.90
N ALA A 107 8.92 -16.14 11.91
CA ALA A 107 7.79 -16.37 12.81
C ALA A 107 7.11 -17.71 12.56
N MET A 108 6.85 -18.07 11.32
CA MET A 108 6.20 -19.33 10.96
C MET A 108 7.07 -20.56 11.33
N VAL A 109 8.39 -20.43 11.21
CA VAL A 109 9.31 -21.53 11.56
C VAL A 109 9.48 -21.68 13.08
N LEU A 110 9.51 -20.55 13.84
CA LEU A 110 9.77 -20.56 15.27
C LEU A 110 8.51 -20.64 16.13
N PHE A 111 7.43 -19.97 15.72
CA PHE A 111 6.20 -19.80 16.52
C PHE A 111 4.97 -20.44 15.88
N GLY A 112 5.12 -21.06 14.70
CA GLY A 112 4.01 -21.68 13.99
C GLY A 112 3.13 -20.67 13.25
N GLN A 113 1.84 -21.03 13.06
CA GLN A 113 0.92 -20.27 12.21
C GLN A 113 0.02 -19.28 12.99
N ASP A 114 0.49 -18.76 14.15
CA ASP A 114 -0.27 -17.74 14.86
C ASP A 114 -0.32 -16.43 14.05
N LEU A 115 -1.55 -16.00 13.73
CA LEU A 115 -1.80 -14.83 12.88
C LEU A 115 -1.27 -13.53 13.48
N THR A 116 -1.31 -13.40 14.81
CA THR A 116 -0.84 -12.19 15.50
C THR A 116 0.68 -12.12 15.49
N ALA A 117 1.36 -13.24 15.72
CA ALA A 117 2.81 -13.34 15.62
C ALA A 117 3.29 -13.06 14.19
N ILE A 118 2.61 -13.60 13.18
CA ILE A 118 2.91 -13.36 11.76
C ILE A 118 2.77 -11.87 11.40
N ALA A 119 1.68 -11.23 11.80
CA ALA A 119 1.45 -9.81 11.52
C ALA A 119 2.50 -8.90 12.20
N LEU A 120 2.81 -9.17 13.48
CA LEU A 120 3.85 -8.43 14.21
C LEU A 120 5.24 -8.68 13.59
N ALA A 121 5.57 -9.91 13.23
CA ALA A 121 6.84 -10.24 12.60
C ALA A 121 7.00 -9.58 11.21
N ALA A 122 5.93 -9.50 10.42
CA ALA A 122 5.91 -8.75 9.16
C ALA A 122 6.23 -7.27 9.38
N MET A 123 5.55 -6.64 10.34
CA MET A 123 5.80 -5.23 10.69
C MET A 123 7.26 -5.01 11.15
N VAL A 124 7.71 -5.81 12.10
CA VAL A 124 9.07 -5.69 12.67
C VAL A 124 10.12 -5.94 11.59
N GLY A 125 9.99 -7.02 10.82
CA GLY A 125 10.92 -7.36 9.75
C GLY A 125 11.03 -6.27 8.68
N GLY A 126 9.89 -5.71 8.25
CA GLY A 126 9.87 -4.61 7.30
C GLY A 126 10.47 -3.31 7.86
N ILE A 127 10.11 -2.94 9.09
CA ILE A 127 10.64 -1.72 9.75
C ILE A 127 12.14 -1.86 10.01
N VAL A 128 12.60 -2.99 10.54
CA VAL A 128 14.02 -3.24 10.81
C VAL A 128 14.84 -3.18 9.52
N THR A 129 14.33 -3.79 8.45
CA THR A 129 15.01 -3.74 7.14
C THR A 129 15.08 -2.32 6.60
N SER A 130 13.99 -1.56 6.66
CA SER A 130 13.98 -0.18 6.21
C SER A 130 14.91 0.71 7.03
N LEU A 131 14.95 0.51 8.35
CA LEU A 131 15.86 1.21 9.25
C LEU A 131 17.32 0.85 8.97
N LEU A 132 17.62 -0.44 8.74
CA LEU A 132 18.95 -0.88 8.38
C LEU A 132 19.44 -0.25 7.08
N VAL A 133 18.60 -0.28 6.03
CA VAL A 133 18.93 0.37 4.74
C VAL A 133 19.15 1.86 4.92
N TRP A 134 18.31 2.52 5.71
CA TRP A 134 18.44 3.94 6.00
C TRP A 134 19.74 4.26 6.76
N LEU A 135 20.07 3.49 7.80
CA LEU A 135 21.30 3.67 8.58
C LEU A 135 22.56 3.47 7.73
N LEU A 136 22.57 2.44 6.89
CA LEU A 136 23.69 2.17 5.99
C LEU A 136 23.84 3.23 4.89
N ALA A 137 22.73 3.81 4.45
CA ALA A 137 22.71 4.87 3.44
C ALA A 137 23.09 6.25 4.02
N TRP A 138 23.04 6.41 5.34
CA TRP A 138 23.35 7.66 6.01
C TRP A 138 24.85 7.96 5.98
N ARG A 139 25.21 9.05 5.33
CA ARG A 139 26.56 9.63 5.38
C ARG A 139 26.49 11.10 5.04
N ASN A 140 26.53 11.96 6.06
CA ASN A 140 26.38 13.42 5.92
C ASN A 140 25.11 13.86 5.17
N GLY A 141 24.01 13.14 5.38
CA GLY A 141 22.74 13.31 4.68
C GLY A 141 22.32 12.07 3.87
N ILE A 142 21.07 12.06 3.43
CA ILE A 142 20.51 10.95 2.63
C ILE A 142 20.72 11.24 1.14
N ASP A 143 21.51 10.40 0.50
CA ASP A 143 21.68 10.36 -0.95
C ASP A 143 20.75 9.27 -1.54
N THR A 144 19.92 9.66 -2.51
CA THR A 144 18.94 8.76 -3.14
C THR A 144 19.61 7.59 -3.86
N PHE A 145 20.73 7.83 -4.56
CA PHE A 145 21.43 6.79 -5.30
C PHE A 145 22.01 5.73 -4.35
N ARG A 146 22.61 6.17 -3.24
CA ARG A 146 23.14 5.28 -2.21
C ARG A 146 22.03 4.47 -1.55
N LEU A 147 20.89 5.11 -1.24
CA LEU A 147 19.72 4.43 -0.68
C LEU A 147 19.24 3.29 -1.57
N ILE A 148 19.18 3.52 -2.88
CA ILE A 148 18.75 2.50 -3.86
C ILE A 148 19.75 1.35 -3.93
N ILE A 149 21.04 1.62 -4.04
CA ILE A 149 22.07 0.58 -4.14
C ILE A 149 22.11 -0.29 -2.89
N ILE A 150 22.08 0.33 -1.70
CA ILE A 150 22.08 -0.41 -0.43
C ILE A 150 20.77 -1.20 -0.29
N GLY A 151 19.63 -0.63 -0.68
CA GLY A 151 18.36 -1.34 -0.68
C GLY A 151 18.38 -2.59 -1.57
N ILE A 152 18.94 -2.50 -2.77
CA ILE A 152 19.13 -3.65 -3.67
C ILE A 152 20.03 -4.71 -3.03
N GLY A 153 21.16 -4.31 -2.42
CA GLY A 153 22.09 -5.22 -1.76
C GLY A 153 21.45 -5.95 -0.57
N VAL A 154 20.79 -5.20 0.33
CA VAL A 154 20.09 -5.78 1.49
C VAL A 154 18.97 -6.72 1.04
N ARG A 155 18.18 -6.31 0.02
CA ARG A 155 17.15 -7.16 -0.56
C ARG A 155 17.71 -8.46 -1.10
N ALA A 156 18.84 -8.44 -1.82
CA ALA A 156 19.47 -9.66 -2.34
C ALA A 156 19.89 -10.61 -1.22
N MET A 157 20.47 -10.09 -0.13
CA MET A 157 20.82 -10.88 1.06
C MET A 157 19.59 -11.50 1.72
N LEU A 158 18.51 -10.72 1.88
CA LEU A 158 17.26 -11.21 2.47
C LEU A 158 16.57 -12.25 1.59
N VAL A 159 16.62 -12.11 0.26
CA VAL A 159 16.10 -13.13 -0.66
C VAL A 159 16.85 -14.46 -0.50
N ALA A 160 18.17 -14.42 -0.40
CA ALA A 160 18.98 -15.63 -0.15
C ALA A 160 18.64 -16.25 1.21
N PHE A 161 18.52 -15.45 2.26
CA PHE A 161 18.11 -15.89 3.59
C PHE A 161 16.70 -16.53 3.59
N ASN A 162 15.74 -15.91 2.93
CA ASN A 162 14.37 -16.41 2.79
C ASN A 162 14.33 -17.75 2.05
N THR A 163 15.12 -17.88 0.99
CA THR A 163 15.26 -19.15 0.25
C THR A 163 15.82 -20.25 1.14
N TRP A 164 16.85 -19.93 1.94
CA TRP A 164 17.42 -20.89 2.89
C TRP A 164 16.39 -21.32 3.96
N LEU A 165 15.61 -20.38 4.52
CA LEU A 165 14.54 -20.71 5.47
C LEU A 165 13.47 -21.62 4.86
N LEU A 166 13.03 -21.34 3.63
CA LEU A 166 12.04 -22.16 2.93
C LEU A 166 12.52 -23.59 2.69
N LEU A 167 13.82 -23.79 2.40
CA LEU A 167 14.41 -25.14 2.24
C LEU A 167 14.44 -25.93 3.55
N LYS A 168 14.42 -25.26 4.71
CA LYS A 168 14.39 -25.87 6.04
C LYS A 168 12.98 -26.04 6.59
N ALA A 169 11.99 -25.32 6.06
CA ALA A 169 10.60 -25.35 6.49
C ALA A 169 9.92 -26.67 6.05
N SER A 170 8.84 -27.05 6.78
CA SER A 170 7.94 -28.11 6.31
C SER A 170 7.21 -27.67 5.03
N LEU A 171 6.77 -28.64 4.22
CA LEU A 171 6.00 -28.35 3.01
C LEU A 171 4.74 -27.51 3.32
N GLU A 172 4.04 -27.81 4.41
CA GLU A 172 2.85 -27.05 4.86
C GLU A 172 3.20 -25.61 5.16
N THR A 173 4.28 -25.37 5.94
CA THR A 173 4.74 -24.02 6.25
C THR A 173 5.16 -23.27 4.98
N ALA A 174 5.87 -23.91 4.05
CA ALA A 174 6.29 -23.31 2.80
C ALA A 174 5.10 -22.89 1.92
N LEU A 175 4.05 -23.73 1.83
CA LEU A 175 2.83 -23.41 1.10
C LEU A 175 2.06 -22.26 1.74
N THR A 176 1.85 -22.30 3.05
CA THR A 176 1.17 -21.22 3.81
C THR A 176 1.91 -19.89 3.67
N ALA A 177 3.22 -19.93 3.80
CA ALA A 177 4.10 -18.79 3.63
C ALA A 177 4.00 -18.23 2.19
N GLY A 178 4.00 -19.09 1.17
CA GLY A 178 3.83 -18.69 -0.23
C GLY A 178 2.49 -17.99 -0.49
N LEU A 179 1.40 -18.48 0.09
CA LEU A 179 0.08 -17.84 0.02
C LEU A 179 0.07 -16.47 0.69
N TRP A 180 0.71 -16.33 1.85
CA TRP A 180 0.84 -15.04 2.52
C TRP A 180 1.62 -14.04 1.67
N ASN A 181 2.73 -14.48 1.05
CA ASN A 181 3.58 -13.64 0.20
C ASN A 181 2.90 -13.19 -1.10
N ALA A 182 1.84 -13.88 -1.52
CA ALA A 182 1.06 -13.48 -2.68
C ALA A 182 0.19 -12.22 -2.42
N GLY A 183 -0.03 -11.86 -1.15
CA GLY A 183 -0.85 -10.71 -0.74
C GLY A 183 -2.34 -10.92 -1.01
N SER A 184 -3.15 -10.93 0.04
CA SER A 184 -4.59 -11.23 -0.08
C SER A 184 -5.43 -10.43 0.90
N LEU A 185 -6.61 -10.01 0.47
CA LEU A 185 -7.65 -9.40 1.31
C LEU A 185 -8.69 -10.44 1.77
N ASN A 186 -8.48 -11.72 1.45
CA ASN A 186 -9.39 -12.78 1.83
C ASN A 186 -9.38 -13.02 3.34
N GLY A 187 -10.57 -13.22 3.91
CA GLY A 187 -10.73 -13.51 5.34
C GLY A 187 -10.40 -12.34 6.27
N LEU A 188 -10.43 -11.10 5.78
CA LEU A 188 -10.39 -9.91 6.63
C LEU A 188 -11.74 -9.79 7.36
N THR A 189 -11.67 -9.75 8.69
CA THR A 189 -12.79 -9.55 9.62
C THR A 189 -12.50 -8.34 10.49
N TRP A 190 -13.51 -7.81 11.16
CA TRP A 190 -13.34 -6.68 12.09
C TRP A 190 -12.30 -6.99 13.17
N ALA A 191 -12.29 -8.20 13.71
CA ALA A 191 -11.32 -8.61 14.72
C ALA A 191 -9.86 -8.52 14.23
N LYS A 192 -9.60 -8.90 12.97
CA LYS A 192 -8.26 -8.82 12.38
C LYS A 192 -7.86 -7.40 12.01
N THR A 193 -8.82 -6.55 11.64
CA THR A 193 -8.56 -5.21 11.12
C THR A 193 -8.50 -4.15 12.21
N SER A 194 -9.17 -4.36 13.34
CA SER A 194 -9.25 -3.40 14.45
C SER A 194 -7.90 -2.91 14.98
N PRO A 195 -6.83 -3.70 15.09
CA PRO A 195 -5.56 -3.18 15.61
C PRO A 195 -4.79 -2.32 14.59
N SER A 196 -4.89 -2.61 13.29
CA SER A 196 -4.08 -1.92 12.27
C SER A 196 -4.79 -0.74 11.62
N ALA A 197 -6.11 -0.74 11.53
CA ALA A 197 -6.87 0.35 10.92
C ALA A 197 -6.65 1.71 11.61
N PRO A 198 -6.67 1.84 12.95
CA PRO A 198 -6.36 3.10 13.62
C PRO A 198 -4.94 3.60 13.35
N ILE A 199 -3.97 2.68 13.25
CA ILE A 199 -2.58 3.03 12.93
C ILE A 199 -2.51 3.65 11.53
N ILE A 200 -3.17 3.03 10.55
CA ILE A 200 -3.20 3.57 9.17
C ILE A 200 -3.85 4.96 9.16
N ILE A 201 -4.99 5.13 9.83
CA ILE A 201 -5.69 6.43 9.88
C ILE A 201 -4.80 7.48 10.54
N LEU A 202 -4.16 7.16 11.67
CA LEU A 202 -3.24 8.07 12.37
C LEU A 202 -2.07 8.49 11.45
N MET A 203 -1.49 7.54 10.73
CA MET A 203 -0.38 7.82 9.81
C MET A 203 -0.82 8.59 8.56
N LEU A 204 -2.04 8.40 8.06
CA LEU A 204 -2.60 9.23 6.99
C LEU A 204 -2.80 10.68 7.46
N ILE A 205 -3.25 10.88 8.70
CA ILE A 205 -3.35 12.22 9.31
C ILE A 205 -1.95 12.83 9.48
N ALA A 206 -0.98 12.08 9.99
CA ALA A 206 0.40 12.53 10.12
C ALA A 206 1.00 12.92 8.75
N ALA A 207 0.75 12.13 7.70
CA ALA A 207 1.16 12.46 6.33
C ALA A 207 0.53 13.78 5.85
N ALA A 208 -0.75 14.01 6.12
CA ALA A 208 -1.43 15.25 5.78
C ALA A 208 -0.82 16.47 6.48
N LEU A 209 -0.41 16.33 7.74
CA LEU A 209 0.30 17.39 8.48
C LEU A 209 1.69 17.69 7.90
N LEU A 210 2.36 16.70 7.32
CA LEU A 210 3.69 16.84 6.72
C LEU A 210 3.66 17.39 5.28
N VAL A 211 2.51 17.49 4.63
CA VAL A 211 2.36 17.96 3.24
C VAL A 211 3.08 19.30 2.97
N ARG A 212 3.00 20.24 3.90
CA ARG A 212 3.66 21.56 3.73
C ARG A 212 5.18 21.42 3.66
N ARG A 213 5.77 20.59 4.54
CA ARG A 213 7.22 20.32 4.55
C ARG A 213 7.65 19.58 3.30
N MET A 214 6.86 18.59 2.85
CA MET A 214 7.09 17.84 1.62
C MET A 214 7.19 18.77 0.41
N ARG A 215 6.25 19.71 0.27
CA ARG A 215 6.25 20.69 -0.83
C ARG A 215 7.47 21.60 -0.84
N LEU A 216 7.96 22.01 0.33
CA LEU A 216 9.16 22.84 0.44
C LEU A 216 10.42 22.04 0.06
N LEU A 217 10.49 20.76 0.44
CA LEU A 217 11.59 19.87 0.06
C LEU A 217 11.61 19.57 -1.46
N GLU A 218 10.47 19.57 -2.14
CA GLU A 218 10.40 19.44 -3.60
C GLU A 218 11.04 20.62 -4.34
N MET A 219 11.11 21.81 -3.71
CA MET A 219 11.75 23.01 -4.29
C MET A 219 13.29 23.00 -4.17
N GLY A 220 13.85 22.04 -3.47
CA GLY A 220 15.29 21.93 -3.20
C GLY A 220 15.63 22.13 -1.73
N ASP A 221 16.73 21.50 -1.30
CA ASP A 221 17.14 21.48 0.10
C ASP A 221 17.53 22.86 0.60
N ASP A 222 18.31 23.60 -0.21
CA ASP A 222 18.76 24.95 0.14
C ASP A 222 17.57 25.91 0.28
N THR A 223 16.60 25.81 -0.63
CA THR A 223 15.36 26.61 -0.56
C THR A 223 14.54 26.25 0.68
N ALA A 224 14.41 24.97 1.00
CA ALA A 224 13.69 24.51 2.17
C ALA A 224 14.36 24.98 3.47
N CYS A 225 15.70 24.92 3.54
CA CYS A 225 16.48 25.46 4.67
C CYS A 225 16.30 26.98 4.82
N ALA A 226 16.37 27.74 3.72
CA ALA A 226 16.18 29.19 3.74
C ALA A 226 14.77 29.59 4.23
N LEU A 227 13.76 28.70 4.00
CA LEU A 227 12.39 28.88 4.49
C LEU A 227 12.16 28.30 5.90
N GLY A 228 13.22 27.94 6.62
CA GLY A 228 13.19 27.49 8.01
C GLY A 228 12.78 26.05 8.22
N VAL A 229 12.80 25.20 7.17
CA VAL A 229 12.50 23.78 7.29
C VAL A 229 13.77 22.99 7.57
N SER A 230 13.80 22.24 8.67
CA SER A 230 14.85 21.26 8.93
C SER A 230 14.71 20.06 7.96
N VAL A 231 15.53 20.04 6.91
CA VAL A 231 15.47 19.06 5.82
C VAL A 231 15.57 17.62 6.34
N GLU A 232 16.61 17.32 7.13
CA GLU A 232 16.85 15.96 7.62
C GLU A 232 15.73 15.43 8.51
N ARG A 233 15.26 16.24 9.48
CA ARG A 233 14.14 15.86 10.36
C ARG A 233 12.85 15.64 9.58
N SER A 234 12.60 16.49 8.58
CA SER A 234 11.39 16.35 7.73
C SER A 234 11.44 15.10 6.86
N ARG A 235 12.61 14.79 6.30
CA ARG A 235 12.82 13.53 5.53
C ARG A 235 12.64 12.30 6.41
N LEU A 236 13.23 12.30 7.61
CA LEU A 236 13.09 11.20 8.56
C LEU A 236 11.63 10.96 8.94
N LEU A 237 10.91 12.03 9.30
CA LEU A 237 9.49 11.94 9.68
C LEU A 237 8.63 11.43 8.53
N MET A 238 8.83 11.94 7.31
CA MET A 238 8.10 11.48 6.12
C MET A 238 8.39 10.01 5.82
N MET A 239 9.65 9.59 5.91
CA MET A 239 10.04 8.20 5.71
C MET A 239 9.42 7.28 6.77
N LEU A 240 9.46 7.67 8.06
CA LEU A 240 8.82 6.91 9.14
C LEU A 240 7.31 6.73 8.88
N VAL A 241 6.61 7.81 8.52
CA VAL A 241 5.17 7.73 8.21
C VAL A 241 4.92 6.78 7.04
N ALA A 242 5.70 6.89 5.95
CA ALA A 242 5.53 6.06 4.78
C ALA A 242 5.84 4.58 5.05
N VAL A 243 6.89 4.30 5.83
CA VAL A 243 7.25 2.92 6.25
C VAL A 243 6.17 2.32 7.14
N VAL A 244 5.66 3.07 8.14
CA VAL A 244 4.60 2.57 9.04
C VAL A 244 3.29 2.34 8.27
N LEU A 245 2.92 3.20 7.30
CA LEU A 245 1.77 2.98 6.42
C LEU A 245 1.90 1.66 5.65
N THR A 246 3.07 1.42 5.06
CA THR A 246 3.34 0.17 4.33
C THR A 246 3.35 -1.03 5.28
N ALA A 247 3.95 -0.88 6.47
CA ALA A 247 4.02 -1.93 7.49
C ALA A 247 2.63 -2.39 7.93
N ALA A 248 1.76 -1.44 8.28
CA ALA A 248 0.40 -1.73 8.71
C ALA A 248 -0.44 -2.36 7.58
N ALA A 249 -0.27 -1.88 6.34
CA ALA A 249 -0.90 -2.47 5.16
C ALA A 249 -0.45 -3.92 4.92
N THR A 250 0.86 -4.17 4.96
CA THR A 250 1.46 -5.50 4.74
C THR A 250 1.11 -6.49 5.86
N ALA A 251 1.05 -6.04 7.10
CA ALA A 251 0.64 -6.88 8.23
C ALA A 251 -0.79 -7.41 8.08
N LEU A 252 -1.69 -6.64 7.48
CA LEU A 252 -3.09 -7.01 7.25
C LEU A 252 -3.30 -7.93 6.04
N ALA A 253 -2.66 -7.59 4.94
CA ALA A 253 -2.98 -8.17 3.64
C ALA A 253 -1.81 -8.92 2.98
N GLY A 254 -0.67 -9.04 3.67
CA GLY A 254 0.58 -9.44 3.03
C GLY A 254 1.13 -8.34 2.10
N PRO A 255 2.24 -8.61 1.40
CA PRO A 255 2.86 -7.64 0.52
C PRO A 255 2.00 -7.39 -0.73
N ILE A 256 1.51 -6.17 -0.90
CA ILE A 256 0.79 -5.72 -2.10
C ILE A 256 1.71 -4.77 -2.87
N SER A 257 2.29 -5.28 -3.94
CA SER A 257 3.21 -4.53 -4.78
C SER A 257 2.48 -3.67 -5.82
N PHE A 258 3.20 -2.72 -6.41
CA PHE A 258 2.78 -1.82 -7.49
C PHE A 258 1.77 -0.73 -7.13
N ILE A 259 0.86 -0.90 -6.18
CA ILE A 259 -0.10 0.16 -5.82
C ILE A 259 0.65 1.42 -5.36
N ALA A 260 1.66 1.27 -4.50
CA ALA A 260 2.48 2.40 -4.04
C ALA A 260 3.25 3.11 -5.17
N LEU A 261 3.62 2.38 -6.22
CA LEU A 261 4.31 2.93 -7.38
C LEU A 261 3.36 3.63 -8.34
N VAL A 262 2.26 2.96 -8.68
CA VAL A 262 1.37 3.33 -9.80
C VAL A 262 0.36 4.39 -9.39
N ALA A 263 -0.19 4.31 -8.17
CA ALA A 263 -1.25 5.22 -7.72
C ALA A 263 -0.86 6.70 -7.75
N PRO A 264 0.29 7.12 -7.18
CA PRO A 264 0.70 8.53 -7.25
C PRO A 264 0.99 8.98 -8.67
N HIS A 265 1.52 8.09 -9.51
CA HIS A 265 1.83 8.40 -10.90
C HIS A 265 0.55 8.65 -11.73
N ILE A 266 -0.45 7.76 -11.61
CA ILE A 266 -1.76 7.93 -12.25
C ILE A 266 -2.45 9.19 -11.71
N ALA A 267 -2.45 9.40 -10.41
CA ALA A 267 -3.04 10.55 -9.76
C ALA A 267 -2.50 11.89 -10.32
N ARG A 268 -1.17 11.99 -10.48
CA ARG A 268 -0.52 13.15 -11.11
C ARG A 268 -0.95 13.36 -12.55
N ARG A 269 -0.99 12.28 -13.33
CA ARG A 269 -1.34 12.34 -14.75
C ARG A 269 -2.77 12.81 -14.97
N ILE A 270 -3.73 12.30 -14.19
CA ILE A 270 -5.14 12.68 -14.28
C ILE A 270 -5.36 14.11 -13.79
N SER A 271 -4.75 14.49 -12.68
CA SER A 271 -4.89 15.85 -12.12
C SER A 271 -4.14 16.91 -12.91
N GLY A 272 -3.19 16.52 -13.78
CA GLY A 272 -2.37 17.45 -14.56
C GLY A 272 -1.48 18.34 -13.69
N THR A 273 -1.14 17.88 -12.47
CA THR A 273 -0.27 18.61 -11.54
C THR A 273 1.15 18.06 -11.59
N ALA A 274 2.15 18.95 -11.58
CA ALA A 274 3.56 18.52 -11.47
C ALA A 274 3.92 18.04 -10.05
N ARG A 275 3.12 18.38 -9.05
CA ARG A 275 3.38 18.12 -7.63
C ARG A 275 2.79 16.79 -7.16
N TRP A 276 3.42 16.19 -6.16
CA TRP A 276 2.92 14.99 -5.49
C TRP A 276 1.75 15.34 -4.56
N GLY A 277 0.53 15.02 -4.96
CA GLY A 277 -0.67 15.26 -4.16
C GLY A 277 -1.03 14.04 -3.32
N LEU A 278 -0.89 14.12 -1.99
CA LEU A 278 -1.19 12.98 -1.10
C LEU A 278 -2.67 12.55 -1.17
N THR A 279 -3.59 13.51 -1.22
CA THR A 279 -5.03 13.20 -1.29
C THR A 279 -5.40 12.44 -2.57
N GLN A 280 -4.87 12.89 -3.73
CA GLN A 280 -5.12 12.20 -5.00
C GLN A 280 -4.48 10.82 -5.02
N ALA A 281 -3.25 10.70 -4.48
CA ALA A 281 -2.56 9.43 -4.37
C ALA A 281 -3.31 8.45 -3.46
N ALA A 282 -3.88 8.94 -2.35
CA ALA A 282 -4.72 8.15 -1.46
C ALA A 282 -5.97 7.62 -2.17
N LEU A 283 -6.74 8.52 -2.81
CA LEU A 283 -7.97 8.13 -3.50
C LEU A 283 -7.70 7.21 -4.70
N CYS A 284 -6.64 7.49 -5.45
CA CYS A 284 -6.24 6.65 -6.57
C CYS A 284 -5.78 5.26 -6.09
N GLY A 285 -4.99 5.19 -5.02
CA GLY A 285 -4.56 3.93 -4.42
C GLY A 285 -5.73 3.12 -3.86
N ALA A 286 -6.68 3.79 -3.18
CA ALA A 286 -7.90 3.18 -2.69
C ALA A 286 -8.72 2.56 -3.84
N LEU A 287 -8.94 3.31 -4.91
CA LEU A 287 -9.68 2.84 -6.06
C LEU A 287 -8.98 1.68 -6.78
N LEU A 288 -7.67 1.81 -6.99
CA LEU A 288 -6.89 0.77 -7.69
C LEU A 288 -6.87 -0.55 -6.91
N LEU A 289 -6.68 -0.51 -5.59
CA LEU A 289 -6.66 -1.73 -4.80
C LEU A 289 -8.03 -2.37 -4.72
N LEU A 290 -9.09 -1.58 -4.52
CA LEU A 290 -10.46 -2.10 -4.51
C LEU A 290 -10.84 -2.69 -5.88
N ALA A 291 -10.50 -2.01 -6.97
CA ALA A 291 -10.75 -2.54 -8.33
C ALA A 291 -9.97 -3.85 -8.57
N ALA A 292 -8.70 -3.92 -8.17
CA ALA A 292 -7.91 -5.13 -8.27
C ALA A 292 -8.49 -6.29 -7.43
N ASP A 293 -9.01 -6.00 -6.24
CA ASP A 293 -9.66 -6.99 -5.39
C ASP A 293 -10.98 -7.50 -6.00
N LEU A 294 -11.78 -6.62 -6.58
CA LEU A 294 -12.99 -7.01 -7.31
C LEU A 294 -12.67 -7.89 -8.53
N CYS A 295 -11.63 -7.53 -9.27
CA CYS A 295 -11.12 -8.37 -10.37
C CYS A 295 -10.66 -9.73 -9.86
N ALA A 296 -9.89 -9.77 -8.76
CA ALA A 296 -9.39 -11.01 -8.16
C ALA A 296 -10.52 -11.96 -7.71
N GLN A 297 -11.66 -11.39 -7.28
CA GLN A 297 -12.82 -12.16 -6.87
C GLN A 297 -13.65 -12.72 -8.04
N GLN A 298 -13.68 -12.03 -9.20
CA GLN A 298 -14.63 -12.31 -10.27
C GLN A 298 -14.00 -13.02 -11.47
N LEU A 299 -12.71 -12.80 -11.76
CA LEU A 299 -12.04 -13.28 -12.97
C LEU A 299 -12.00 -14.81 -13.10
N PHE A 300 -11.91 -15.53 -11.98
CA PHE A 300 -11.72 -16.98 -11.97
C PHE A 300 -12.72 -17.72 -11.06
N MET A 301 -13.95 -17.21 -10.97
CA MET A 301 -14.98 -17.90 -10.18
C MET A 301 -15.08 -19.39 -10.57
N PRO A 302 -15.20 -20.33 -9.58
CA PRO A 302 -15.40 -20.09 -8.13
C PRO A 302 -14.12 -19.84 -7.33
N TYR A 303 -12.93 -19.86 -7.95
CA TYR A 303 -11.66 -19.66 -7.27
C TYR A 303 -11.39 -18.16 -7.08
N GLN A 304 -10.88 -17.79 -5.92
CA GLN A 304 -10.48 -16.41 -5.63
C GLN A 304 -8.95 -16.28 -5.71
N LEU A 305 -8.47 -15.38 -6.55
CA LEU A 305 -7.05 -15.08 -6.64
C LEU A 305 -6.62 -14.17 -5.48
N PRO A 306 -5.37 -14.29 -5.00
CA PRO A 306 -4.76 -13.25 -4.17
C PRO A 306 -4.72 -11.92 -4.93
N VAL A 307 -5.13 -10.83 -4.29
CA VAL A 307 -5.15 -9.50 -4.92
C VAL A 307 -3.77 -9.05 -5.38
N GLY A 308 -2.71 -9.45 -4.67
CA GLY A 308 -1.33 -9.13 -5.03
C GLY A 308 -0.93 -9.66 -6.41
N VAL A 309 -1.43 -10.82 -6.83
CA VAL A 309 -1.20 -11.35 -8.19
C VAL A 309 -1.79 -10.42 -9.24
N VAL A 310 -3.00 -9.91 -9.01
CA VAL A 310 -3.67 -8.99 -9.93
C VAL A 310 -2.94 -7.64 -9.97
N THR A 311 -2.52 -7.10 -8.81
CA THR A 311 -1.82 -5.82 -8.77
C THR A 311 -0.45 -5.89 -9.43
N VAL A 312 0.30 -7.00 -9.27
CA VAL A 312 1.59 -7.21 -9.95
C VAL A 312 1.40 -7.30 -11.46
N SER A 313 0.40 -8.04 -11.93
CA SER A 313 0.11 -8.19 -13.36
C SER A 313 -0.28 -6.85 -14.00
N LEU A 314 -1.23 -6.14 -13.40
CA LEU A 314 -1.68 -4.83 -13.90
C LEU A 314 -0.57 -3.77 -13.80
N GLY A 315 0.18 -3.76 -12.72
CA GLY A 315 1.30 -2.85 -12.52
C GLY A 315 2.44 -3.08 -13.50
N GLY A 316 2.77 -4.34 -13.79
CA GLY A 316 3.75 -4.70 -14.80
C GLY A 316 3.35 -4.22 -16.21
N ILE A 317 2.11 -4.48 -16.62
CA ILE A 317 1.56 -3.98 -17.89
C ILE A 317 1.63 -2.44 -17.93
N TYR A 318 1.22 -1.77 -16.86
CA TYR A 318 1.27 -0.31 -16.78
C TYR A 318 2.69 0.24 -16.99
N LEU A 319 3.71 -0.36 -16.35
CA LEU A 319 5.08 0.07 -16.51
C LEU A 319 5.60 -0.13 -17.94
N ILE A 320 5.27 -1.25 -18.58
CA ILE A 320 5.64 -1.52 -19.98
C ILE A 320 5.05 -0.43 -20.89
N VAL A 321 3.75 -0.14 -20.75
CA VAL A 321 3.06 0.90 -21.52
C VAL A 321 3.70 2.27 -21.29
N LEU A 322 4.06 2.58 -20.05
CA LEU A 322 4.70 3.85 -19.69
C LEU A 322 6.07 3.98 -20.36
N LEU A 323 6.91 2.95 -20.32
CA LEU A 323 8.22 2.93 -20.95
C LEU A 323 8.13 3.13 -22.48
N ILE A 324 7.17 2.44 -23.12
CA ILE A 324 6.92 2.61 -24.56
C ILE A 324 6.49 4.04 -24.90
N GLN A 325 5.65 4.66 -24.05
CA GLN A 325 5.22 6.05 -24.27
C GLN A 325 6.35 7.06 -24.09
N GLU A 326 7.24 6.85 -23.13
CA GLU A 326 8.40 7.72 -22.93
C GLU A 326 9.45 7.56 -24.02
N SER A 327 9.69 6.34 -24.50
CA SER A 327 10.63 6.09 -25.60
C SER A 327 10.18 6.72 -26.92
N ARG A 328 8.86 6.88 -27.14
CA ARG A 328 8.30 7.54 -28.34
C ARG A 328 8.32 9.07 -28.29
N LYS A 329 8.64 9.68 -27.14
CA LYS A 329 8.74 11.13 -26.98
C LYS A 329 10.15 11.69 -27.21
N LYS A 330 11.13 10.80 -27.32
CA LYS A 330 12.49 11.11 -27.76
C LYS A 330 12.61 10.92 -29.26
#